data_b2be0fb75778640bc06710c898abc524
#
_entry.id   b2be0fb75778640bc06710c898abc524
#
_cell.length_a   1.000
_cell.length_b   1.000
_cell.length_c   1.000
_cell.angle_alpha   90.00
_cell.angle_beta   90.00
_cell.angle_gamma   90.00
#
_symmetry.space_group_name_H-M   'P 1'
#
loop_
_entity.id
_entity.type
_entity.pdbx_description
1 polymer ?
#
loop_
_entity_poly.entity_id
_entity_poly.type
_entity_poly.pdbx_seq_one_letter_code
_entity_poly.pdbx_strand_id
1 'polypeptide(L)'
;MQKPIFSLLGVAVLTTLTLTSCSTTTTDQYEATALTSYTWQVKYANNLTNEPRPRIETFTTTSALNRNGSKPPGAVIGPDDRGLWWPTLPPRPSVDEVEQRKKSQEEVGKPELLKATKYQMTYGVGSQQRTLPTNYEVYRQVVKAYPSRTSLQLTLGVDDNSVEKAEPVGSFGK
;
A
#
# COMPACT_ATOMS: atom_id res chain seq x y z
N MET A 1 -61.61 46.22 4.84
CA MET A 1 -60.80 45.60 3.77
C MET A 1 -59.35 45.55 4.19
N GLN A 2 -58.91 44.45 4.82
CA GLN A 2 -57.52 44.24 5.26
C GLN A 2 -56.85 43.25 4.31
N LYS A 3 -55.72 43.64 3.74
CA LYS A 3 -54.90 42.79 2.88
C LYS A 3 -53.88 42.03 3.76
N PRO A 4 -53.69 40.71 3.58
CA PRO A 4 -52.63 39.99 4.29
C PRO A 4 -51.29 40.17 3.57
N ILE A 5 -50.29 40.52 4.34
CA ILE A 5 -48.89 40.60 3.91
C ILE A 5 -48.28 39.20 4.07
N PHE A 6 -47.97 38.53 2.95
CA PHE A 6 -47.18 37.27 2.92
C PHE A 6 -45.71 37.60 3.10
N SER A 7 -45.17 37.22 4.25
CA SER A 7 -43.73 37.25 4.54
C SER A 7 -43.08 35.99 3.96
N LEU A 8 -42.25 36.12 2.94
CA LEU A 8 -41.39 35.04 2.40
C LEU A 8 -40.16 34.90 3.31
N LEU A 9 -40.12 33.84 4.14
CA LEU A 9 -38.92 33.42 4.80
C LEU A 9 -38.03 32.66 3.78
N GLY A 10 -36.99 33.31 3.32
CA GLY A 10 -35.95 32.68 2.52
C GLY A 10 -35.04 31.83 3.43
N VAL A 11 -35.13 30.51 3.27
CA VAL A 11 -34.17 29.57 3.91
C VAL A 11 -32.87 29.58 3.11
N ALA A 12 -31.84 30.23 3.62
CA ALA A 12 -30.50 30.16 3.06
C ALA A 12 -29.87 28.80 3.45
N VAL A 13 -29.79 27.87 2.52
CA VAL A 13 -29.04 26.62 2.68
C VAL A 13 -27.56 26.94 2.55
N LEU A 14 -26.86 26.99 3.69
CA LEU A 14 -25.39 27.05 3.73
C LEU A 14 -24.85 25.65 3.37
N THR A 15 -24.45 25.46 2.14
CA THR A 15 -23.64 24.29 1.73
C THR A 15 -22.21 24.48 2.25
N THR A 16 -21.86 23.82 3.33
CA THR A 16 -20.47 23.72 3.79
C THR A 16 -19.69 22.81 2.87
N LEU A 17 -18.88 23.39 1.97
CA LEU A 17 -17.85 22.65 1.25
C LEU A 17 -16.79 22.21 2.27
N THR A 18 -16.77 20.93 2.61
CA THR A 18 -15.65 20.32 3.34
C THR A 18 -14.48 20.20 2.37
N LEU A 19 -13.53 21.13 2.44
CA LEU A 19 -12.25 21.01 1.77
C LEU A 19 -11.47 19.90 2.47
N THR A 20 -11.38 18.74 1.83
CA THR A 20 -10.44 17.69 2.25
C THR A 20 -9.02 18.20 2.02
N SER A 21 -8.43 18.79 3.04
CA SER A 21 -7.07 19.33 3.00
C SER A 21 -6.08 18.19 3.20
N CYS A 22 -5.22 17.93 2.22
CA CYS A 22 -4.01 17.14 2.43
C CYS A 22 -3.10 17.92 3.38
N SER A 23 -2.69 17.30 4.50
CA SER A 23 -1.73 17.93 5.41
C SER A 23 -0.30 17.72 4.94
N THR A 24 0.60 18.61 5.33
CA THR A 24 2.04 18.50 5.03
C THR A 24 2.84 18.53 6.33
N THR A 25 3.93 17.76 6.36
CA THR A 25 4.87 17.76 7.48
C THR A 25 6.30 17.67 6.97
N THR A 26 7.26 18.24 7.70
CA THR A 26 8.68 18.16 7.36
C THR A 26 9.40 17.29 8.38
N THR A 27 10.30 16.43 7.90
CA THR A 27 11.07 15.54 8.77
C THR A 27 12.48 15.28 8.21
N ASP A 28 13.45 15.09 9.10
CA ASP A 28 14.80 14.57 8.82
C ASP A 28 15.00 13.16 9.39
N GLN A 29 14.02 12.66 10.14
CA GLN A 29 14.00 11.32 10.73
C GLN A 29 12.98 10.45 10.00
N TYR A 30 13.46 9.64 9.09
CA TYR A 30 12.60 8.80 8.27
C TYR A 30 13.26 7.50 7.84
N GLU A 31 12.43 6.53 7.54
CA GLU A 31 12.79 5.24 6.97
C GLU A 31 11.69 4.78 6.02
N ALA A 32 12.05 4.24 4.87
CA ALA A 32 11.09 3.59 3.99
C ALA A 32 11.36 2.09 3.91
N THR A 33 10.29 1.31 3.94
CA THR A 33 10.35 -0.13 3.75
C THR A 33 9.49 -0.58 2.58
N ALA A 34 9.95 -1.63 1.90
CA ALA A 34 9.18 -2.34 0.89
C ALA A 34 9.20 -3.83 1.22
N LEU A 35 8.04 -4.37 1.59
CA LEU A 35 7.86 -5.80 1.78
C LEU A 35 7.53 -6.43 0.45
N THR A 36 8.48 -7.16 -0.14
CA THR A 36 8.28 -7.97 -1.34
C THR A 36 7.89 -9.38 -0.97
N SER A 37 6.96 -9.98 -1.67
CA SER A 37 6.51 -11.33 -1.36
C SER A 37 6.12 -12.13 -2.61
N TYR A 38 6.33 -13.44 -2.52
CA TYR A 38 5.76 -14.45 -3.39
C TYR A 38 4.81 -15.33 -2.59
N THR A 39 3.62 -15.56 -3.11
CA THR A 39 2.58 -16.35 -2.45
C THR A 39 1.94 -17.28 -3.47
N TRP A 40 1.92 -18.58 -3.20
CA TRP A 40 1.11 -19.51 -3.97
C TRP A 40 -0.35 -19.46 -3.53
N GLN A 41 -1.24 -19.33 -4.50
CA GLN A 41 -2.68 -19.33 -4.29
C GLN A 41 -3.36 -20.32 -5.23
N VAL A 42 -4.46 -20.91 -4.77
CA VAL A 42 -5.31 -21.77 -5.57
C VAL A 42 -6.76 -21.30 -5.44
N LYS A 43 -7.47 -21.29 -6.55
CA LYS A 43 -8.90 -20.99 -6.62
C LYS A 43 -9.70 -22.28 -6.53
N TYR A 44 -10.77 -22.25 -5.75
CA TYR A 44 -11.73 -23.34 -5.57
C TYR A 44 -13.13 -22.82 -5.81
N ALA A 45 -13.92 -23.49 -6.62
CA ALA A 45 -15.29 -23.12 -6.91
C ALA A 45 -16.08 -24.33 -7.40
N ASN A 46 -17.41 -24.32 -7.30
CA ASN A 46 -18.24 -25.36 -7.89
C ASN A 46 -18.19 -25.36 -9.42
N ASN A 47 -17.86 -24.20 -10.01
CA ASN A 47 -17.63 -24.05 -11.45
C ASN A 47 -16.64 -22.90 -11.65
N LEU A 48 -15.38 -23.23 -11.90
CA LEU A 48 -14.29 -22.25 -12.08
C LEU A 48 -14.50 -21.28 -13.26
N THR A 49 -15.27 -21.70 -14.26
CA THR A 49 -15.52 -20.87 -15.45
C THR A 49 -16.54 -19.75 -15.17
N ASN A 50 -17.56 -20.01 -14.35
CA ASN A 50 -18.70 -19.13 -14.16
C ASN A 50 -18.79 -18.54 -12.74
N GLU A 51 -17.89 -18.90 -11.81
CA GLU A 51 -17.91 -18.41 -10.43
C GLU A 51 -17.20 -17.03 -10.35
N PRO A 52 -17.96 -15.94 -10.11
CA PRO A 52 -17.38 -14.60 -10.04
C PRO A 52 -16.55 -14.37 -8.77
N ARG A 53 -16.74 -15.17 -7.74
CA ARG A 53 -16.05 -15.08 -6.44
C ARG A 53 -15.59 -16.44 -5.94
N PRO A 54 -14.58 -17.03 -6.59
CA PRO A 54 -14.03 -18.30 -6.14
C PRO A 54 -13.43 -18.15 -4.74
N ARG A 55 -13.46 -19.23 -3.97
CA ARG A 55 -12.72 -19.33 -2.73
C ARG A 55 -11.22 -19.40 -3.06
N ILE A 56 -10.43 -18.52 -2.46
CA ILE A 56 -8.99 -18.47 -2.66
C ILE A 56 -8.29 -19.00 -1.41
N GLU A 57 -7.44 -20.01 -1.57
CA GLU A 57 -6.59 -20.53 -0.51
C GLU A 57 -5.14 -20.13 -0.76
N THR A 58 -4.51 -19.63 0.30
CA THR A 58 -3.08 -19.34 0.32
C THR A 58 -2.32 -20.55 0.84
N PHE A 59 -1.26 -20.93 0.15
CA PHE A 59 -0.39 -22.05 0.54
C PHE A 59 0.89 -21.52 1.20
N THR A 60 1.95 -21.40 0.44
CA THR A 60 3.25 -20.99 0.95
C THR A 60 3.57 -19.56 0.53
N THR A 61 4.07 -18.76 1.47
CA THR A 61 4.54 -17.41 1.24
C THR A 61 6.00 -17.28 1.66
N THR A 62 6.81 -16.62 0.82
CA THR A 62 8.12 -16.10 1.19
C THR A 62 8.12 -14.58 1.07
N SER A 63 8.87 -13.90 1.93
CA SER A 63 8.95 -12.44 1.92
C SER A 63 10.35 -11.93 2.23
N ALA A 64 10.67 -10.73 1.73
CA ALA A 64 11.89 -10.00 2.04
C ALA A 64 11.54 -8.55 2.36
N LEU A 65 12.09 -8.02 3.45
CA LEU A 65 11.89 -6.64 3.86
C LEU A 65 13.05 -5.78 3.37
N ASN A 66 12.81 -5.02 2.33
CA ASN A 66 13.72 -4.00 1.82
C ASN A 66 13.64 -2.76 2.73
N ARG A 67 14.77 -2.30 3.25
CA ARG A 67 14.86 -1.14 4.13
C ARG A 67 15.77 -0.10 3.51
N ASN A 68 15.25 1.06 3.16
CA ASN A 68 15.98 2.18 2.56
C ASN A 68 16.84 1.76 1.34
N GLY A 69 16.36 0.82 0.53
CA GLY A 69 17.07 0.28 -0.64
C GLY A 69 18.20 -0.69 -0.34
N SER A 70 18.52 -0.97 0.92
CA SER A 70 19.56 -1.90 1.30
C SER A 70 19.18 -3.36 1.03
N LYS A 71 20.18 -4.20 0.73
CA LYS A 71 19.97 -5.64 0.57
C LYS A 71 19.49 -6.24 1.90
N PRO A 72 18.33 -6.92 1.91
CA PRO A 72 17.86 -7.63 3.09
C PRO A 72 18.81 -8.79 3.48
N PRO A 73 18.84 -9.19 4.75
CA PRO A 73 19.52 -10.40 5.16
C PRO A 73 18.83 -11.65 4.59
N GLY A 74 19.60 -12.74 4.45
CA GLY A 74 19.08 -14.02 3.98
C GLY A 74 19.17 -14.21 2.47
N ALA A 75 18.48 -15.24 1.98
CA ALA A 75 18.50 -15.63 0.58
C ALA A 75 17.52 -14.74 -0.23
N VAL A 76 18.06 -13.74 -0.91
CA VAL A 76 17.31 -12.81 -1.74
C VAL A 76 17.92 -12.71 -3.14
N ILE A 77 17.07 -12.36 -4.11
CA ILE A 77 17.39 -12.19 -5.53
C ILE A 77 17.15 -10.73 -5.91
N GLY A 78 18.03 -10.16 -6.71
CA GLY A 78 17.88 -8.78 -7.19
C GLY A 78 19.16 -7.97 -7.07
N PRO A 79 19.08 -6.63 -7.06
CA PRO A 79 17.81 -5.87 -7.15
C PRO A 79 17.18 -5.95 -8.54
N ASP A 80 15.85 -5.79 -8.61
CA ASP A 80 15.12 -5.63 -9.86
C ASP A 80 15.25 -4.20 -10.43
N ASP A 81 14.57 -3.91 -11.55
CA ASP A 81 14.59 -2.58 -12.20
C ASP A 81 14.07 -1.43 -11.31
N ARG A 82 13.34 -1.77 -10.26
CA ARG A 82 12.87 -0.83 -9.25
C ARG A 82 13.79 -0.72 -8.04
N GLY A 83 14.91 -1.44 -8.04
CA GLY A 83 15.85 -1.49 -6.93
C GLY A 83 15.35 -2.34 -5.75
N LEU A 84 14.41 -3.26 -5.99
CA LEU A 84 13.83 -4.11 -4.96
C LEU A 84 14.48 -5.50 -4.96
N TRP A 85 14.81 -5.97 -3.77
CA TRP A 85 15.23 -7.34 -3.51
C TRP A 85 14.02 -8.22 -3.26
N TRP A 86 14.04 -9.42 -3.80
CA TRP A 86 12.95 -10.39 -3.72
C TRP A 86 13.39 -11.63 -2.93
N PRO A 87 12.50 -12.25 -2.17
CA PRO A 87 12.83 -13.53 -1.53
C PRO A 87 13.00 -14.62 -2.59
N THR A 88 13.59 -15.73 -2.22
CA THR A 88 13.55 -16.94 -3.03
C THR A 88 12.12 -17.42 -3.23
N LEU A 89 11.86 -18.01 -4.39
CA LEU A 89 10.52 -18.56 -4.69
C LEU A 89 10.17 -19.65 -3.67
N PRO A 90 8.96 -19.63 -3.11
CA PRO A 90 8.49 -20.71 -2.26
C PRO A 90 8.22 -21.97 -3.11
N PRO A 91 8.34 -23.16 -2.52
CA PRO A 91 8.00 -24.39 -3.21
C PRO A 91 6.54 -24.35 -3.68
N ARG A 92 6.31 -24.81 -4.91
CA ARG A 92 4.96 -24.90 -5.46
C ARG A 92 4.19 -25.99 -4.69
N PRO A 93 2.92 -25.74 -4.31
CA PRO A 93 2.11 -26.75 -3.66
C PRO A 93 1.94 -28.00 -4.55
N SER A 94 2.03 -29.16 -3.96
CA SER A 94 1.81 -30.44 -4.62
C SER A 94 0.32 -30.64 -4.96
N VAL A 95 0.04 -31.57 -5.84
CA VAL A 95 -1.34 -31.93 -6.17
C VAL A 95 -2.08 -32.43 -4.93
N ASP A 96 -1.43 -33.25 -4.11
CA ASP A 96 -2.03 -33.81 -2.89
C ASP A 96 -2.40 -32.73 -1.87
N GLU A 97 -1.51 -31.74 -1.65
CA GLU A 97 -1.80 -30.60 -0.76
C GLU A 97 -2.99 -29.76 -1.26
N VAL A 98 -3.10 -29.60 -2.57
CA VAL A 98 -4.18 -28.84 -3.20
C VAL A 98 -5.50 -29.61 -3.10
N GLU A 99 -5.51 -30.90 -3.42
CA GLU A 99 -6.71 -31.75 -3.33
C GLU A 99 -7.18 -31.91 -1.88
N GLN A 100 -6.29 -31.99 -0.91
CA GLN A 100 -6.63 -32.11 0.51
C GLN A 100 -7.45 -30.90 1.03
N ARG A 101 -7.31 -29.71 0.44
CA ARG A 101 -8.05 -28.51 0.82
C ARG A 101 -9.37 -28.33 0.05
N LYS A 102 -9.64 -29.19 -0.91
CA LYS A 102 -10.86 -29.19 -1.71
C LYS A 102 -12.07 -29.58 -0.86
N LYS A 103 -13.15 -28.82 -0.97
CA LYS A 103 -14.45 -29.15 -0.39
C LYS A 103 -15.28 -29.99 -1.38
N SER A 104 -16.33 -30.61 -0.87
CA SER A 104 -17.27 -31.38 -1.72
C SER A 104 -17.80 -30.50 -2.86
N GLN A 105 -17.84 -31.06 -4.06
CA GLN A 105 -18.32 -30.41 -5.30
C GLN A 105 -17.48 -29.24 -5.84
N GLU A 106 -16.36 -28.88 -5.21
CA GLU A 106 -15.48 -27.87 -5.76
C GLU A 106 -14.61 -28.43 -6.89
N GLU A 107 -14.38 -27.64 -7.91
CA GLU A 107 -13.28 -27.77 -8.87
C GLU A 107 -12.05 -27.06 -8.33
N VAL A 108 -10.88 -27.53 -8.71
CA VAL A 108 -9.60 -26.98 -8.26
C VAL A 108 -8.91 -26.25 -9.40
N GLY A 109 -8.59 -24.99 -9.20
CA GLY A 109 -7.81 -24.21 -10.13
C GLY A 109 -6.32 -24.58 -10.12
N LYS A 110 -5.60 -24.13 -11.15
CA LYS A 110 -4.14 -24.28 -11.16
C LYS A 110 -3.52 -23.38 -10.08
N PRO A 111 -2.45 -23.85 -9.37
CA PRO A 111 -1.70 -22.97 -8.50
C PRO A 111 -1.14 -21.76 -9.26
N GLU A 112 -1.43 -20.56 -8.76
CA GLU A 112 -0.96 -19.27 -9.30
C GLU A 112 0.03 -18.65 -8.32
N LEU A 113 1.15 -18.13 -8.84
CA LEU A 113 2.13 -17.40 -8.05
C LEU A 113 1.79 -15.90 -8.05
N LEU A 114 1.40 -15.40 -6.88
CA LEU A 114 1.18 -13.98 -6.68
C LEU A 114 2.50 -13.30 -6.29
N LYS A 115 2.86 -12.24 -7.02
CA LYS A 115 3.98 -11.35 -6.73
C LYS A 115 3.41 -10.04 -6.21
N ALA A 116 3.80 -9.63 -4.99
CA ALA A 116 3.27 -8.42 -4.36
C ALA A 116 4.36 -7.59 -3.69
N THR A 117 4.12 -6.28 -3.62
CA THR A 117 4.96 -5.34 -2.86
C THR A 117 4.05 -4.44 -2.02
N LYS A 118 4.40 -4.25 -0.74
CA LYS A 118 3.76 -3.29 0.15
C LYS A 118 4.80 -2.28 0.61
N TYR A 119 4.51 -1.00 0.42
CA TYR A 119 5.41 0.09 0.83
C TYR A 119 4.90 0.74 2.10
N GLN A 120 5.82 1.07 2.99
CA GLN A 120 5.54 1.82 4.21
C GLN A 120 6.63 2.86 4.42
N MET A 121 6.28 3.96 5.05
CA MET A 121 7.19 4.99 5.51
C MET A 121 7.00 5.22 6.99
N THR A 122 8.10 5.17 7.73
CA THR A 122 8.17 5.59 9.13
C THR A 122 8.87 6.93 9.20
N TYR A 123 8.30 7.89 9.92
CA TYR A 123 8.87 9.23 10.07
C TYR A 123 8.60 9.79 11.47
N GLY A 124 9.50 10.67 11.92
CA GLY A 124 9.39 11.36 13.19
C GLY A 124 8.62 12.67 13.06
N VAL A 125 7.73 12.93 14.04
CA VAL A 125 7.07 14.23 14.23
C VAL A 125 7.22 14.60 15.71
N GLY A 126 8.11 15.55 16.02
CA GLY A 126 8.48 15.82 17.40
C GLY A 126 9.07 14.59 18.08
N SER A 127 8.49 14.17 19.21
CA SER A 127 8.94 12.97 19.94
C SER A 127 8.24 11.67 19.52
N GLN A 128 7.33 11.73 18.54
CA GLN A 128 6.53 10.58 18.12
C GLN A 128 7.02 10.05 16.77
N GLN A 129 6.93 8.73 16.59
CA GLN A 129 7.09 8.07 15.30
C GLN A 129 5.73 7.62 14.76
N ARG A 130 5.53 7.82 13.47
CA ARG A 130 4.36 7.33 12.73
C ARG A 130 4.82 6.44 11.59
N THR A 131 4.12 5.32 11.40
CA THR A 131 4.31 4.42 10.26
C THR A 131 3.04 4.39 9.45
N LEU A 132 3.12 4.78 8.19
CA LEU A 132 1.97 4.86 7.28
C LEU A 132 2.26 4.10 5.99
N PRO A 133 1.22 3.55 5.34
CA PRO A 133 1.34 3.02 3.99
C PRO A 133 1.74 4.14 3.03
N THR A 134 2.44 3.75 1.97
CA THR A 134 2.87 4.67 0.94
C THR A 134 2.96 3.98 -0.42
N ASN A 135 3.45 4.70 -1.44
CA ASN A 135 3.62 4.22 -2.81
C ASN A 135 5.10 4.06 -3.19
N TYR A 136 5.35 3.54 -4.38
CA TYR A 136 6.70 3.34 -4.88
C TYR A 136 7.47 4.65 -5.05
N GLU A 137 6.83 5.73 -5.48
CA GLU A 137 7.50 7.02 -5.73
C GLU A 137 8.05 7.61 -4.43
N VAL A 138 7.27 7.56 -3.35
CA VAL A 138 7.72 7.96 -2.01
C VAL A 138 8.89 7.08 -1.54
N TYR A 139 8.75 5.75 -1.65
CA TYR A 139 9.83 4.81 -1.30
C TYR A 139 11.14 5.18 -2.02
N ARG A 140 11.06 5.39 -3.35
CA ARG A 140 12.21 5.76 -4.17
C ARG A 140 12.84 7.08 -3.76
N GLN A 141 12.04 8.10 -3.43
CA GLN A 141 12.55 9.39 -2.96
C GLN A 141 13.24 9.27 -1.62
N VAL A 142 12.68 8.52 -0.70
CA VAL A 142 13.32 8.24 0.61
C VAL A 142 14.64 7.51 0.42
N VAL A 143 14.69 6.46 -0.41
CA VAL A 143 15.94 5.72 -0.72
C VAL A 143 17.03 6.66 -1.23
N LYS A 144 16.69 7.63 -2.08
CA LYS A 144 17.65 8.62 -2.60
C LYS A 144 18.11 9.63 -1.55
N ALA A 145 17.21 10.08 -0.68
CA ALA A 145 17.49 11.08 0.33
C ALA A 145 18.18 10.50 1.57
N TYR A 146 17.99 9.20 1.84
CA TYR A 146 18.43 8.54 3.06
C TYR A 146 19.95 8.62 3.32
N PRO A 147 20.86 8.41 2.34
CA PRO A 147 22.29 8.48 2.58
C PRO A 147 22.79 9.85 3.07
N SER A 148 22.19 10.94 2.57
CA SER A 148 22.54 12.31 2.92
C SER A 148 21.69 12.90 4.04
N ARG A 149 20.68 12.15 4.54
CA ARG A 149 19.72 12.62 5.53
C ARG A 149 19.06 13.96 5.16
N THR A 150 18.84 14.16 3.87
CA THR A 150 18.17 15.36 3.37
C THR A 150 16.77 15.46 3.95
N SER A 151 16.42 16.60 4.56
CA SER A 151 15.08 16.81 5.09
C SER A 151 14.03 16.67 3.99
N LEU A 152 12.94 15.98 4.29
CA LEU A 152 11.83 15.73 3.36
C LEU A 152 10.58 16.47 3.83
N GLN A 153 9.90 17.10 2.90
CA GLN A 153 8.53 17.54 3.03
C GLN A 153 7.61 16.40 2.57
N LEU A 154 6.74 15.95 3.45
CA LEU A 154 5.78 14.88 3.19
C LEU A 154 4.39 15.48 2.96
N THR A 155 3.69 15.00 1.95
CA THR A 155 2.26 15.25 1.76
C THR A 155 1.51 14.00 2.21
N LEU A 156 0.62 14.17 3.17
CA LEU A 156 -0.20 13.07 3.70
C LEU A 156 -1.50 12.95 2.91
N GLY A 157 -2.03 11.75 2.85
CA GLY A 157 -3.32 11.47 2.24
C GLY A 157 -4.50 11.93 3.10
N VAL A 158 -5.69 11.58 2.66
CA VAL A 158 -6.92 11.92 3.38
C VAL A 158 -6.87 11.35 4.80
N ASP A 159 -7.25 12.16 5.78
CA ASP A 159 -7.24 11.81 7.20
C ASP A 159 -5.85 11.37 7.72
N ASP A 160 -4.77 11.81 7.07
CA ASP A 160 -3.38 11.48 7.42
C ASP A 160 -3.11 9.97 7.53
N ASN A 161 -3.76 9.16 6.71
CA ASN A 161 -3.67 7.69 6.78
C ASN A 161 -2.66 7.06 5.81
N SER A 162 -2.02 7.88 4.97
CA SER A 162 -0.96 7.47 4.03
C SER A 162 0.05 8.60 3.80
N VAL A 163 1.21 8.28 3.23
CA VAL A 163 2.15 9.26 2.68
C VAL A 163 2.08 9.19 1.17
N GLU A 164 1.57 10.25 0.54
CA GLU A 164 1.33 10.30 -0.90
C GLU A 164 2.53 10.86 -1.68
N LYS A 165 3.29 11.77 -1.06
CA LYS A 165 4.43 12.43 -1.69
C LYS A 165 5.55 12.71 -0.67
N ALA A 166 6.79 12.64 -1.13
CA ALA A 166 7.98 13.06 -0.38
C ALA A 166 8.88 13.89 -1.30
N GLU A 167 9.26 15.08 -0.88
CA GLU A 167 10.10 16.00 -1.65
C GLU A 167 11.24 16.54 -0.79
N PRO A 168 12.46 16.64 -1.33
CA PRO A 168 13.55 17.29 -0.61
C PRO A 168 13.20 18.75 -0.29
N VAL A 169 13.42 19.17 0.95
CA VAL A 169 13.25 20.56 1.36
C VAL A 169 14.32 21.40 0.67
N GLY A 170 13.92 22.49 -0.03
CA GLY A 170 14.83 23.37 -0.74
C GLY A 170 15.08 23.02 -2.21
N SER A 171 14.49 21.97 -2.77
CA SER A 171 14.46 21.72 -4.21
C SER A 171 13.36 22.55 -4.89
N PHE A 172 13.44 23.88 -4.79
CA PHE A 172 12.65 24.75 -5.66
C PHE A 172 13.17 24.53 -7.09
N GLY A 173 12.28 24.07 -7.97
CA GLY A 173 12.59 23.68 -9.33
C GLY A 173 13.49 24.69 -10.05
N LYS A 174 14.52 24.15 -10.71
CA LYS A 174 15.18 24.80 -11.85
C LYS A 174 14.40 24.49 -13.11
#